data_5ba1b24e1d0edee1ab9139f7d3528cf0
#
_entry.id   5ba1b24e1d0edee1ab9139f7d3528cf0
#
_cell.length_a   1.000
_cell.length_b   1.000
_cell.length_c   1.000
_cell.angle_alpha   90.00
_cell.angle_beta   90.00
_cell.angle_gamma   90.00
#
_symmetry.space_group_name_H-M   'P 1'
#
loop_
_entity.id
_entity.type
_entity.pdbx_description
1 polymer ?
#
loop_
_entity_poly.entity_id
_entity_poly.type
_entity_poly.pdbx_seq_one_letter_code
_entity_poly.pdbx_strand_id
1 'polypeptide(L)'
;MNNNKLYNLLRNFVSPIVCITSTHNGKYNGMISNSVLRGSLLPEIPRIIIVISKRNMTHDMIYNSGVFAVHLLKTNQMNLVWKLGFFSGRTKNKLHNIEYEFKESDSPILKNGYAYLDCKVVNCMDVGDSTCFLGTILKADIISEGEILTSEYFRKHMPAKWSDKYQEQLKEAQEFAQKYGDKITYKQWKNEH
;
A
#
# COMPACT_ATOMS: atom_id res chain seq x y z
N MET A 1 1.06 -28.80 -7.93
CA MET A 1 0.77 -27.76 -8.97
C MET A 1 2.07 -27.05 -9.31
N ASN A 2 2.31 -26.71 -10.59
CA ASN A 2 3.54 -25.97 -10.96
C ASN A 2 3.48 -24.53 -10.39
N ASN A 3 4.49 -24.13 -9.61
CA ASN A 3 4.54 -22.83 -8.93
C ASN A 3 4.43 -21.64 -9.90
N ASN A 4 5.01 -21.74 -11.09
CA ASN A 4 4.89 -20.71 -12.12
C ASN A 4 3.45 -20.56 -12.64
N LYS A 5 2.73 -21.67 -12.78
CA LYS A 5 1.31 -21.67 -13.21
C LYS A 5 0.44 -21.00 -12.14
N LEU A 6 0.66 -21.34 -10.87
CA LEU A 6 -0.07 -20.71 -9.75
C LEU A 6 0.23 -19.21 -9.66
N TYR A 7 1.50 -18.82 -9.73
CA TYR A 7 1.89 -17.41 -9.71
C TYR A 7 1.22 -16.63 -10.85
N ASN A 8 1.22 -17.15 -12.06
CA ASN A 8 0.56 -16.51 -13.21
C ASN A 8 -0.95 -16.43 -13.03
N LEU A 9 -1.58 -17.44 -12.42
CA LEU A 9 -3.01 -17.41 -12.10
C LEU A 9 -3.34 -16.29 -11.11
N LEU A 10 -2.56 -16.17 -10.02
CA LEU A 10 -2.76 -15.14 -9.00
C LEU A 10 -2.59 -13.71 -9.54
N ARG A 11 -1.79 -13.52 -10.58
CA ARG A 11 -1.63 -12.22 -11.25
C ARG A 11 -2.87 -11.73 -12.01
N ASN A 12 -3.86 -12.60 -12.25
CA ASN A 12 -5.12 -12.19 -12.89
C ASN A 12 -6.08 -11.47 -11.95
N PHE A 13 -5.80 -11.45 -10.63
CA PHE A 13 -6.52 -10.59 -9.71
C PHE A 13 -6.10 -9.13 -9.96
N VAL A 14 -6.92 -8.42 -10.75
CA VAL A 14 -6.68 -7.02 -11.10
C VAL A 14 -7.19 -6.13 -9.98
N SER A 15 -6.36 -5.18 -9.56
CA SER A 15 -6.67 -4.21 -8.52
C SER A 15 -6.11 -2.84 -8.89
N PRO A 16 -6.62 -1.76 -8.30
CA PRO A 16 -6.01 -0.45 -8.47
C PRO A 16 -4.58 -0.47 -7.90
N ILE A 17 -3.70 0.30 -8.52
CA ILE A 17 -2.41 0.67 -7.93
C ILE A 17 -2.64 1.90 -7.06
N VAL A 18 -2.28 1.77 -5.79
CA VAL A 18 -2.45 2.83 -4.79
C VAL A 18 -1.11 3.23 -4.18
N CYS A 19 -1.03 4.49 -3.77
CA CYS A 19 -0.02 4.91 -2.81
C CYS A 19 -0.60 4.76 -1.40
N ILE A 20 0.17 4.16 -0.49
CA ILE A 20 -0.16 4.10 0.92
C ILE A 20 0.88 4.92 1.67
N THR A 21 0.42 5.89 2.46
CA THR A 21 1.25 6.73 3.31
C THR A 21 0.94 6.44 4.78
N SER A 22 1.91 6.68 5.64
CA SER A 22 1.75 6.61 7.08
C SER A 22 2.78 7.47 7.79
N THR A 23 2.56 7.64 9.10
CA THR A 23 3.43 8.38 10.01
C THR A 23 3.79 7.54 11.22
N HIS A 24 4.96 7.77 11.80
CA HIS A 24 5.32 7.28 13.13
C HIS A 24 6.49 8.08 13.68
N ASN A 25 6.40 8.57 14.92
CA ASN A 25 7.42 9.34 15.62
C ASN A 25 7.97 10.52 14.78
N GLY A 26 7.07 11.31 14.18
CA GLY A 26 7.41 12.48 13.37
C GLY A 26 8.07 12.17 12.02
N LYS A 27 8.17 10.90 11.65
CA LYS A 27 8.65 10.46 10.32
C LYS A 27 7.46 10.08 9.44
N TYR A 28 7.61 10.35 8.16
CA TYR A 28 6.60 10.07 7.13
C TYR A 28 7.17 9.19 6.04
N ASN A 29 6.36 8.27 5.52
CA ASN A 29 6.74 7.46 4.38
C ASN A 29 5.54 7.16 3.49
N GLY A 30 5.84 6.81 2.24
CA GLY A 30 4.85 6.31 1.29
C GLY A 30 5.37 5.06 0.57
N MET A 31 4.47 4.22 0.11
CA MET A 31 4.77 3.03 -0.68
C MET A 31 3.70 2.81 -1.75
N ILE A 32 4.00 1.97 -2.71
CA ILE A 32 3.03 1.51 -3.71
C ILE A 32 2.52 0.12 -3.33
N SER A 33 1.23 -0.08 -3.46
CA SER A 33 0.56 -1.36 -3.27
C SER A 33 -0.53 -1.57 -4.31
N ASN A 34 -0.86 -2.84 -4.53
CA ASN A 34 -2.04 -3.28 -5.28
C ASN A 34 -2.91 -4.25 -4.46
N SER A 35 -2.63 -4.37 -3.17
CA SER A 35 -3.34 -5.28 -2.26
C SER A 35 -4.31 -4.50 -1.38
N VAL A 36 -5.35 -3.98 -2.01
CA VAL A 36 -6.37 -3.13 -1.39
C VAL A 36 -7.75 -3.64 -1.78
N LEU A 37 -8.64 -3.76 -0.78
CA LEU A 37 -10.01 -4.22 -0.95
C LEU A 37 -10.98 -3.34 -0.17
N ARG A 38 -12.21 -3.17 -0.70
CA ARG A 38 -13.32 -2.60 0.04
C ARG A 38 -13.73 -3.54 1.19
N GLY A 39 -13.71 -3.05 2.42
CA GLY A 39 -14.02 -3.82 3.62
C GLY A 39 -15.47 -3.72 4.09
N SER A 40 -16.28 -2.80 3.53
CA SER A 40 -17.70 -2.64 3.86
C SER A 40 -18.51 -2.20 2.64
N LEU A 41 -19.80 -2.57 2.64
CA LEU A 41 -20.79 -2.10 1.66
C LEU A 41 -21.55 -0.86 2.16
N LEU A 42 -21.53 -0.59 3.48
CA LEU A 42 -22.29 0.47 4.12
C LEU A 42 -21.47 1.76 4.19
N PRO A 43 -21.92 2.87 3.59
CA PRO A 43 -21.22 4.16 3.69
C PRO A 43 -21.11 4.69 5.12
N GLU A 44 -22.06 4.32 5.99
CA GLU A 44 -22.10 4.75 7.41
C GLU A 44 -21.05 4.03 8.25
N ILE A 45 -20.55 2.88 7.79
CA ILE A 45 -19.48 2.10 8.44
C ILE A 45 -18.41 1.81 7.38
N PRO A 46 -17.72 2.84 6.88
CA PRO A 46 -16.79 2.67 5.78
C PRO A 46 -15.52 1.94 6.23
N ARG A 47 -15.17 0.86 5.54
CA ARG A 47 -14.01 0.03 5.84
C ARG A 47 -13.18 -0.22 4.58
N ILE A 48 -11.87 -0.26 4.78
CA ILE A 48 -10.88 -0.63 3.78
C ILE A 48 -9.96 -1.71 4.33
N ILE A 49 -9.54 -2.65 3.49
CA ILE A 49 -8.56 -3.67 3.81
C ILE A 49 -7.31 -3.42 2.98
N ILE A 50 -6.15 -3.45 3.61
CA ILE A 50 -4.85 -3.39 2.94
C ILE A 50 -3.99 -4.55 3.44
N VAL A 51 -3.21 -5.17 2.53
CA VAL A 51 -2.23 -6.20 2.90
C VAL A 51 -0.84 -5.68 2.60
N ILE A 52 -0.01 -5.55 3.65
CA ILE A 52 1.30 -4.90 3.56
C ILE A 52 2.40 -5.84 4.04
N SER A 53 3.40 -6.07 3.20
CA SER A 53 4.56 -6.88 3.56
C SER A 53 5.36 -6.26 4.70
N LYS A 54 5.73 -7.10 5.67
CA LYS A 54 6.55 -6.73 6.86
C LYS A 54 7.96 -6.26 6.50
N ARG A 55 8.41 -6.47 5.26
CA ARG A 55 9.69 -5.89 4.78
C ARG A 55 9.62 -4.39 4.57
N ASN A 56 8.44 -3.81 4.40
CA ASN A 56 8.26 -2.39 4.09
C ASN A 56 8.32 -1.52 5.35
N MET A 57 9.04 -0.39 5.29
CA MET A 57 9.06 0.60 6.37
C MET A 57 7.64 1.12 6.70
N THR A 58 6.80 1.31 5.68
CA THR A 58 5.42 1.75 5.87
C THR A 58 4.59 0.75 6.67
N HIS A 59 4.88 -0.57 6.56
CA HIS A 59 4.26 -1.59 7.43
C HIS A 59 4.52 -1.28 8.90
N ASP A 60 5.79 -1.07 9.27
CA ASP A 60 6.18 -0.81 10.67
C ASP A 60 5.54 0.48 11.18
N MET A 61 5.45 1.51 10.32
CA MET A 61 4.78 2.76 10.67
C MET A 61 3.30 2.53 10.96
N ILE A 62 2.56 1.85 10.08
CA ILE A 62 1.13 1.54 10.26
C ILE A 62 0.93 0.70 11.53
N TYR A 63 1.76 -0.33 11.72
CA TYR A 63 1.63 -1.24 12.86
C TYR A 63 1.84 -0.53 14.20
N ASN A 64 2.72 0.47 14.25
CA ASN A 64 3.03 1.21 15.47
C ASN A 64 2.13 2.43 15.69
N SER A 65 1.73 3.15 14.63
CA SER A 65 0.89 4.34 14.76
C SER A 65 -0.60 4.07 14.70
N GLY A 66 -1.01 2.96 14.06
CA GLY A 66 -2.42 2.63 13.83
C GLY A 66 -3.09 3.51 12.77
N VAL A 67 -2.34 4.27 11.96
CA VAL A 67 -2.91 5.17 10.96
C VAL A 67 -2.25 5.03 9.59
N PHE A 68 -3.03 5.27 8.54
CA PHE A 68 -2.56 5.27 7.16
C PHE A 68 -3.50 6.04 6.24
N ALA A 69 -3.00 6.45 5.09
CA ALA A 69 -3.85 6.93 4.02
C ALA A 69 -3.66 6.12 2.75
N VAL A 70 -4.73 5.93 1.99
CA VAL A 70 -4.73 5.26 0.68
C VAL A 70 -5.05 6.30 -0.39
N HIS A 71 -4.25 6.33 -1.45
CA HIS A 71 -4.45 7.24 -2.57
C HIS A 71 -4.64 6.44 -3.85
N LEU A 72 -5.78 6.60 -4.49
CA LEU A 72 -6.00 6.08 -5.84
C LEU A 72 -5.17 6.92 -6.83
N LEU A 73 -4.30 6.26 -7.57
CA LEU A 73 -3.44 6.91 -8.56
C LEU A 73 -4.10 6.93 -9.93
N LYS A 74 -3.71 7.92 -10.75
CA LYS A 74 -4.11 8.02 -12.16
C LYS A 74 -3.06 7.42 -13.08
N THR A 75 -3.45 7.03 -14.28
CA THR A 75 -2.56 6.42 -15.30
C THR A 75 -1.37 7.31 -15.67
N ASN A 76 -1.49 8.63 -15.56
CA ASN A 76 -0.40 9.59 -15.80
C ASN A 76 0.58 9.73 -14.61
N GLN A 77 0.39 8.98 -13.51
CA GLN A 77 1.24 9.04 -12.31
C GLN A 77 2.26 7.89 -12.20
N MET A 78 2.64 7.29 -13.31
CA MET A 78 3.66 6.23 -13.33
C MET A 78 4.99 6.64 -12.66
N ASN A 79 5.39 7.90 -12.77
CA ASN A 79 6.59 8.41 -12.10
C ASN A 79 6.50 8.36 -10.56
N LEU A 80 5.30 8.51 -10.01
CA LEU A 80 5.06 8.36 -8.58
C LEU A 80 5.21 6.88 -8.16
N VAL A 81 4.74 5.94 -9.00
CA VAL A 81 4.95 4.51 -8.80
C VAL A 81 6.45 4.19 -8.73
N TRP A 82 7.25 4.73 -9.65
CA TRP A 82 8.69 4.58 -9.61
C TRP A 82 9.29 5.11 -8.31
N LYS A 83 8.97 6.34 -7.95
CA LYS A 83 9.54 7.04 -6.79
C LYS A 83 9.20 6.35 -5.47
N LEU A 84 7.95 5.93 -5.27
CA LEU A 84 7.47 5.36 -4.01
C LEU A 84 7.56 3.84 -3.94
N GLY A 85 7.52 3.16 -5.10
CA GLY A 85 7.51 1.70 -5.17
C GLY A 85 8.90 1.07 -5.30
N PHE A 86 9.84 1.72 -5.98
CA PHE A 86 11.13 1.10 -6.35
C PHE A 86 12.29 1.43 -5.40
N PHE A 87 12.05 2.15 -4.31
CA PHE A 87 13.07 2.51 -3.33
C PHE A 87 12.60 2.25 -1.91
N SER A 88 13.56 1.99 -1.02
CA SER A 88 13.27 1.81 0.41
C SER A 88 13.18 3.16 1.13
N GLY A 89 12.13 3.35 1.95
CA GLY A 89 12.02 4.49 2.85
C GLY A 89 13.03 4.48 4.00
N ARG A 90 13.69 3.33 4.23
CA ARG A 90 14.76 3.22 5.24
C ARG A 90 16.05 3.93 4.80
N THR A 91 16.25 4.08 3.49
CA THR A 91 17.48 4.67 2.91
C THR A 91 17.25 6.01 2.23
N LYS A 92 16.00 6.34 1.89
CA LYS A 92 15.66 7.57 1.16
C LYS A 92 14.39 8.20 1.71
N ASN A 93 14.36 9.53 1.82
CA ASN A 93 13.09 10.25 1.99
C ASN A 93 12.32 10.22 0.67
N LYS A 94 11.37 9.29 0.56
CA LYS A 94 10.60 9.11 -0.67
C LYS A 94 9.54 10.19 -0.90
N LEU A 95 9.13 10.91 0.14
CA LEU A 95 8.16 12.01 0.04
C LEU A 95 8.81 13.36 -0.27
N HIS A 96 10.15 13.44 -0.34
CA HIS A 96 10.84 14.64 -0.77
C HIS A 96 10.36 15.11 -2.16
N ASN A 97 10.01 16.39 -2.31
CA ASN A 97 9.41 16.97 -3.52
C ASN A 97 8.08 16.30 -3.95
N ILE A 98 7.29 15.82 -3.00
CA ILE A 98 5.88 15.46 -3.19
C ILE A 98 5.07 16.36 -2.28
N GLU A 99 4.11 17.08 -2.85
CA GLU A 99 3.21 17.93 -2.07
C GLU A 99 2.18 17.07 -1.35
N TYR A 100 2.05 17.30 -0.05
CA TYR A 100 1.06 16.65 0.80
C TYR A 100 0.55 17.61 1.87
N GLU A 101 -0.54 17.26 2.48
CA GLU A 101 -1.13 17.92 3.64
C GLU A 101 -1.53 16.86 4.68
N PHE A 102 -2.03 17.28 5.84
CA PHE A 102 -2.57 16.38 6.86
C PHE A 102 -4.07 16.57 7.00
N LYS A 103 -4.76 15.50 7.36
CA LYS A 103 -6.19 15.49 7.67
C LYS A 103 -6.38 14.90 9.08
N GLU A 104 -7.31 13.95 9.26
CA GLU A 104 -7.72 13.46 10.57
C GLU A 104 -6.71 12.51 11.23
N SER A 105 -5.93 11.74 10.44
CA SER A 105 -5.02 10.69 10.95
C SER A 105 -3.56 11.11 11.07
N ASP A 106 -3.22 12.34 10.69
CA ASP A 106 -1.83 12.82 10.55
C ASP A 106 -0.99 12.01 9.54
N SER A 107 -1.58 11.11 8.77
CA SER A 107 -0.91 10.51 7.63
C SER A 107 -0.80 11.50 6.47
N PRO A 108 0.33 11.56 5.75
CA PRO A 108 0.46 12.47 4.61
C PRO A 108 -0.60 12.19 3.54
N ILE A 109 -1.43 13.18 3.23
CA ILE A 109 -2.39 13.14 2.13
C ILE A 109 -1.80 13.83 0.91
N LEU A 110 -1.51 13.08 -0.16
CA LEU A 110 -0.94 13.63 -1.38
C LEU A 110 -1.94 14.57 -2.06
N LYS A 111 -1.49 15.76 -2.44
CA LYS A 111 -2.33 16.77 -3.11
C LYS A 111 -2.66 16.44 -4.56
N ASN A 112 -2.01 15.42 -5.13
CA ASN A 112 -2.23 15.00 -6.51
C ASN A 112 -2.55 13.50 -6.56
N GLY A 113 -3.65 13.16 -7.23
CA GLY A 113 -4.16 11.80 -7.38
C GLY A 113 -5.58 11.82 -7.93
N TYR A 114 -6.23 10.66 -7.93
CA TYR A 114 -7.65 10.57 -8.21
C TYR A 114 -8.46 10.88 -6.94
N ALA A 115 -8.19 10.14 -5.86
CA ALA A 115 -8.88 10.27 -4.58
C ALA A 115 -7.97 9.84 -3.44
N TYR A 116 -8.33 10.21 -2.22
CA TYR A 116 -7.71 9.70 -1.01
C TYR A 116 -8.74 9.15 -0.01
N LEU A 117 -8.27 8.25 0.84
CA LEU A 117 -8.96 7.71 2.01
C LEU A 117 -8.01 7.86 3.20
N ASP A 118 -8.35 8.68 4.17
CA ASP A 118 -7.62 8.87 5.42
C ASP A 118 -8.17 7.90 6.47
N CYS A 119 -7.34 7.05 7.08
CA CYS A 119 -7.78 5.84 7.75
C CYS A 119 -7.10 5.63 9.12
N LYS A 120 -7.87 5.01 10.03
CA LYS A 120 -7.37 4.46 11.29
C LYS A 120 -7.56 2.95 11.31
N VAL A 121 -6.53 2.21 11.74
CA VAL A 121 -6.60 0.75 11.90
C VAL A 121 -7.56 0.41 13.03
N VAL A 122 -8.47 -0.52 12.76
CA VAL A 122 -9.41 -1.05 13.74
C VAL A 122 -9.14 -2.51 14.10
N ASN A 123 -8.46 -3.23 13.20
CA ASN A 123 -8.00 -4.60 13.45
C ASN A 123 -6.89 -4.99 12.47
N CYS A 124 -6.12 -6.02 12.81
CA CYS A 124 -5.18 -6.61 11.87
C CYS A 124 -5.07 -8.13 12.06
N MET A 125 -4.64 -8.80 10.99
CA MET A 125 -4.37 -10.24 10.97
C MET A 125 -2.98 -10.47 10.38
N ASP A 126 -2.19 -11.30 11.07
CA ASP A 126 -0.90 -11.75 10.56
C ASP A 126 -1.12 -12.80 9.47
N VAL A 127 -0.49 -12.62 8.32
CA VAL A 127 -0.50 -13.57 7.21
C VAL A 127 0.91 -14.11 6.89
N GLY A 128 1.81 -14.08 7.88
CA GLY A 128 3.18 -14.57 7.80
C GLY A 128 4.15 -13.47 7.38
N ASP A 129 4.43 -13.34 6.09
CA ASP A 129 5.32 -12.31 5.53
C ASP A 129 4.69 -10.90 5.48
N SER A 130 3.40 -10.82 5.70
CA SER A 130 2.60 -9.59 5.57
C SER A 130 1.63 -9.45 6.74
N THR A 131 1.03 -8.28 6.88
CA THR A 131 -0.10 -8.02 7.78
C THR A 131 -1.29 -7.49 6.96
N CYS A 132 -2.46 -8.10 7.18
CA CYS A 132 -3.74 -7.62 6.69
C CYS A 132 -4.29 -6.62 7.72
N PHE A 133 -4.39 -5.34 7.35
CA PHE A 133 -4.97 -4.29 8.18
C PHE A 133 -6.39 -3.99 7.75
N LEU A 134 -7.32 -3.99 8.70
CA LEU A 134 -8.67 -3.46 8.53
C LEU A 134 -8.70 -2.03 9.07
N GLY A 135 -8.99 -1.06 8.20
CA GLY A 135 -9.09 0.35 8.56
C GLY A 135 -10.52 0.88 8.51
N THR A 136 -10.87 1.77 9.43
CA THR A 136 -12.01 2.67 9.27
C THR A 136 -11.58 3.90 8.49
N ILE A 137 -12.42 4.38 7.58
CA ILE A 137 -12.16 5.61 6.83
C ILE A 137 -12.69 6.77 7.68
N LEU A 138 -11.78 7.68 8.06
CA LEU A 138 -12.07 8.88 8.84
C LEU A 138 -12.51 10.03 7.93
N LYS A 139 -11.84 10.13 6.77
CA LYS A 139 -12.12 11.14 5.75
C LYS A 139 -11.77 10.62 4.36
N ALA A 140 -12.51 11.02 3.37
CA ALA A 140 -12.23 10.70 1.97
C ALA A 140 -12.70 11.83 1.07
N ASP A 141 -12.01 12.02 -0.07
CA ASP A 141 -12.43 12.95 -1.09
C ASP A 141 -11.84 12.58 -2.45
N ILE A 142 -12.49 13.07 -3.52
CA ILE A 142 -11.96 13.04 -4.88
C ILE A 142 -11.10 14.27 -5.08
N ILE A 143 -9.84 14.07 -5.43
CA ILE A 143 -8.88 15.16 -5.67
C ILE A 143 -9.06 15.71 -7.08
N SER A 144 -9.12 14.81 -8.06
CA SER A 144 -9.30 15.20 -9.47
C SER A 144 -9.71 14.00 -10.33
N GLU A 145 -10.51 14.24 -11.33
CA GLU A 145 -10.93 13.22 -12.30
C GLU A 145 -9.75 12.67 -13.12
N GLY A 146 -9.95 11.50 -13.70
CA GLY A 146 -8.99 10.82 -14.55
C GLY A 146 -9.13 9.31 -14.52
N GLU A 147 -8.41 8.62 -15.37
CA GLU A 147 -8.41 7.16 -15.43
C GLU A 147 -7.57 6.58 -14.27
N ILE A 148 -8.17 5.68 -13.49
CA ILE A 148 -7.50 5.03 -12.36
C ILE A 148 -6.42 4.07 -12.86
N LEU A 149 -5.22 4.16 -12.28
CA LEU A 149 -4.12 3.25 -12.55
C LEU A 149 -4.39 1.87 -11.97
N THR A 150 -4.45 0.86 -12.82
CA THR A 150 -4.62 -0.55 -12.42
C THR A 150 -3.32 -1.32 -12.52
N SER A 151 -3.27 -2.47 -11.85
CA SER A 151 -2.13 -3.40 -11.95
C SER A 151 -1.97 -3.96 -13.37
N GLU A 152 -3.04 -4.09 -14.14
CA GLU A 152 -3.01 -4.47 -15.55
C GLU A 152 -2.40 -3.36 -16.42
N TYR A 153 -2.90 -2.13 -16.28
CA TYR A 153 -2.36 -0.98 -16.99
C TYR A 153 -0.86 -0.80 -16.71
N PHE A 154 -0.46 -0.89 -15.44
CA PHE A 154 0.94 -0.80 -15.05
C PHE A 154 1.81 -1.83 -15.76
N ARG A 155 1.42 -3.11 -15.75
CA ARG A 155 2.18 -4.18 -16.41
C ARG A 155 2.33 -3.94 -17.91
N LYS A 156 1.27 -3.43 -18.56
CA LYS A 156 1.25 -3.18 -20.00
C LYS A 156 2.12 -1.97 -20.40
N HIS A 157 2.19 -0.95 -19.54
CA HIS A 157 2.81 0.34 -19.89
C HIS A 157 4.08 0.65 -19.05
N MET A 158 4.56 -0.30 -18.25
CA MET A 158 5.79 -0.12 -17.47
C MET A 158 6.96 0.12 -18.42
N PRO A 159 7.73 1.22 -18.23
CA PRO A 159 8.91 1.49 -19.06
C PRO A 159 9.91 0.35 -19.02
N ALA A 160 10.45 -0.06 -20.18
CA ALA A 160 11.41 -1.18 -20.27
C ALA A 160 12.63 -0.98 -19.36
N LYS A 161 13.11 0.26 -19.20
CA LYS A 161 14.24 0.61 -18.31
C LYS A 161 13.97 0.33 -16.81
N TRP A 162 12.73 0.02 -16.40
CA TRP A 162 12.40 -0.34 -15.02
C TRP A 162 12.40 -1.85 -14.78
N SER A 163 12.46 -2.65 -15.86
CA SER A 163 12.29 -4.10 -15.82
C SER A 163 13.24 -4.77 -14.84
N ASP A 164 14.55 -4.49 -14.95
CA ASP A 164 15.55 -5.15 -14.12
C ASP A 164 15.34 -4.85 -12.64
N LYS A 165 15.09 -3.58 -12.32
CA LYS A 165 14.80 -3.17 -10.94
C LYS A 165 13.50 -3.77 -10.41
N TYR A 166 12.49 -3.91 -11.25
CA TYR A 166 11.23 -4.56 -10.90
C TYR A 166 11.44 -6.05 -10.59
N GLN A 167 12.23 -6.76 -11.43
CA GLN A 167 12.54 -8.17 -11.22
C GLN A 167 13.37 -8.39 -9.95
N GLU A 168 14.36 -7.54 -9.70
CA GLU A 168 15.15 -7.57 -8.47
C GLU A 168 14.25 -7.48 -7.23
N GLN A 169 13.33 -6.49 -7.20
CA GLN A 169 12.42 -6.31 -6.08
C GLN A 169 11.44 -7.46 -5.91
N LEU A 170 10.95 -8.03 -7.02
CA LEU A 170 10.08 -9.20 -6.98
C LEU A 170 10.81 -10.40 -6.36
N LYS A 171 12.05 -10.64 -6.77
CA LYS A 171 12.90 -11.70 -6.20
C LYS A 171 13.11 -11.51 -4.70
N GLU A 172 13.52 -10.31 -4.26
CA GLU A 172 13.67 -9.99 -2.84
C GLU A 172 12.38 -10.21 -2.04
N ALA A 173 11.21 -9.84 -2.62
CA ALA A 173 9.92 -10.05 -1.98
C ALA A 173 9.58 -11.53 -1.85
N GLN A 174 9.87 -12.35 -2.87
CA GLN A 174 9.67 -13.79 -2.85
C GLN A 174 10.59 -14.49 -1.83
N GLU A 175 11.86 -14.09 -1.76
CA GLU A 175 12.82 -14.62 -0.77
C GLU A 175 12.38 -14.28 0.66
N PHE A 176 11.87 -13.07 0.89
CA PHE A 176 11.30 -12.67 2.17
C PHE A 176 10.06 -13.51 2.52
N ALA A 177 9.15 -13.71 1.57
CA ALA A 177 7.94 -14.51 1.76
C ALA A 177 8.28 -15.99 2.04
N GLN A 178 9.27 -16.58 1.35
CA GLN A 178 9.75 -17.95 1.64
C GLN A 178 10.26 -18.09 3.07
N LYS A 179 10.92 -17.06 3.60
CA LYS A 179 11.48 -17.09 4.96
C LYS A 179 10.45 -16.90 6.07
N TYR A 180 9.39 -16.14 5.80
CA TYR A 180 8.45 -15.67 6.82
C TYR A 180 7.00 -16.09 6.59
N GLY A 181 6.63 -16.60 5.41
CA GLY A 181 5.26 -16.89 5.03
C GLY A 181 4.53 -17.86 5.96
N ASP A 182 5.24 -18.86 6.49
CA ASP A 182 4.67 -19.85 7.42
C ASP A 182 4.65 -19.38 8.88
N LYS A 183 5.24 -18.21 9.19
CA LYS A 183 5.37 -17.69 10.55
C LYS A 183 4.18 -16.82 10.94
N ILE A 184 2.99 -17.40 10.94
CA ILE A 184 1.76 -16.71 11.32
C ILE A 184 1.66 -16.65 12.85
N THR A 185 1.40 -15.45 13.38
CA THR A 185 1.15 -15.23 14.80
C THR A 185 -0.29 -14.79 15.02
N TYR A 186 -0.95 -15.39 16.00
CA TYR A 186 -2.31 -15.02 16.39
C TYR A 186 -2.24 -14.05 17.56
N LYS A 187 -2.26 -12.75 17.27
CA LYS A 187 -2.30 -11.69 18.27
C LYS A 187 -3.54 -10.84 18.06
N GLN A 188 -4.21 -10.53 19.15
CA GLN A 188 -5.27 -9.53 19.14
C GLN A 188 -4.65 -8.15 18.86
N TRP A 189 -5.29 -7.37 17.99
CA TRP A 189 -4.92 -5.97 17.76
C TRP A 189 -5.11 -5.20 19.07
N LYS A 190 -4.15 -4.39 19.41
CA LYS A 190 -4.24 -3.53 20.59
C LYS A 190 -5.37 -2.52 20.36
N ASN A 191 -6.50 -2.73 21.03
CA ASN A 191 -7.50 -1.69 21.20
C ASN A 191 -6.98 -0.72 22.26
N GLU A 192 -6.04 0.14 21.92
CA GLU A 192 -5.74 1.29 22.75
C GLU A 192 -6.76 2.38 22.38
N HIS A 193 -7.52 2.73 23.39
CA HIS A 193 -8.64 3.67 23.45
C HIS A 193 -8.27 5.09 23.07
#